data_5e76ac50ff7025c3401bccde32ad6965
#
_entry.id   5e76ac50ff7025c3401bccde32ad6965
#
_cell.length_a   1.000
_cell.length_b   1.000
_cell.length_c   1.000
_cell.angle_alpha   90.00
_cell.angle_beta   90.00
_cell.angle_gamma   90.00
#
_symmetry.space_group_name_H-M   'P 1'
#
loop_
_entity.id
_entity.type
_entity.pdbx_description
1 polymer ?
#
loop_
_entity_poly.entity_id
_entity_poly.type
_entity_poly.pdbx_seq_one_letter_code
_entity_poly.pdbx_strand_id
1 'polypeptide(L)'
;MTKYIINRFLQLVLVFFVFLVSSYLLFNAMPGDAFTSLLLNPQLPPDAYEKTIALYGLDKPLSERVIKYVQNFFKGDFGFSYRYYPKSPIELIAERLPRTLMLFALVNIISFYTGFLVGKILAWRRGSKSETWLTLASVLSYTVFYPWFALLMLWFFGYKMGWFPIGKFLYPEKWYDAPFDSDVVFMMMIKFTVVVSIIQFIAYLFTRNIES
;
A
#
# COMPACT_ATOMS: atom_id res chain seq x y z
N MET A 1 19.82 0.71 29.51
CA MET A 1 18.99 0.18 28.40
C MET A 1 17.51 0.44 28.63
N THR A 2 16.96 0.13 29.78
CA THR A 2 15.52 0.29 30.10
C THR A 2 15.00 1.72 29.93
N LYS A 3 15.73 2.72 30.44
CA LYS A 3 15.36 4.14 30.29
C LYS A 3 15.26 4.60 28.82
N TYR A 4 16.16 4.09 27.95
CA TYR A 4 16.13 4.37 26.53
C TYR A 4 14.87 3.80 25.87
N ILE A 5 14.54 2.54 26.18
CA ILE A 5 13.36 1.85 25.62
C ILE A 5 12.07 2.57 26.07
N ILE A 6 11.96 2.94 27.33
CA ILE A 6 10.81 3.68 27.86
C ILE A 6 10.66 5.03 27.17
N ASN A 7 11.74 5.79 27.03
CA ASN A 7 11.69 7.09 26.35
C ASN A 7 11.27 6.95 24.87
N ARG A 8 11.75 5.92 24.18
CA ARG A 8 11.35 5.64 22.79
C ARG A 8 9.89 5.25 22.69
N PHE A 9 9.41 4.43 23.61
CA PHE A 9 8.00 4.06 23.66
C PHE A 9 7.11 5.27 23.90
N LEU A 10 7.46 6.14 24.87
CA LEU A 10 6.73 7.38 25.12
C LEU A 10 6.72 8.31 23.90
N GLN A 11 7.85 8.45 23.21
CA GLN A 11 7.93 9.21 21.95
C GLN A 11 6.99 8.64 20.87
N LEU A 12 6.95 7.32 20.70
CA LEU A 12 6.06 6.67 19.74
C LEU A 12 4.59 6.94 20.08
N VAL A 13 4.20 6.81 21.35
CA VAL A 13 2.84 7.07 21.81
C VAL A 13 2.47 8.54 21.56
N LEU A 14 3.36 9.47 21.90
CA LEU A 14 3.13 10.89 21.68
C LEU A 14 2.96 11.22 20.19
N VAL A 15 3.86 10.73 19.33
CA VAL A 15 3.79 10.97 17.88
C VAL A 15 2.51 10.36 17.30
N PHE A 16 2.16 9.15 17.73
CA PHE A 16 0.92 8.51 17.31
C PHE A 16 -0.32 9.32 17.70
N PHE A 17 -0.36 9.83 18.92
CA PHE A 17 -1.47 10.65 19.40
C PHE A 17 -1.58 11.98 18.64
N VAL A 18 -0.44 12.66 18.44
CA VAL A 18 -0.39 13.89 17.63
C VAL A 18 -0.85 13.62 16.20
N PHE A 19 -0.40 12.52 15.59
CA PHE A 19 -0.84 12.13 14.25
C PHE A 19 -2.35 11.87 14.18
N LEU A 20 -2.91 11.17 15.15
CA LEU A 20 -4.33 10.85 15.22
C LEU A 20 -5.19 12.11 15.34
N VAL A 21 -4.82 13.03 16.22
CA VAL A 21 -5.53 14.30 16.41
C VAL A 21 -5.37 15.22 15.19
N SER A 22 -4.15 15.36 14.67
CA SER A 22 -3.89 16.23 13.52
C SER A 22 -4.60 15.73 12.25
N SER A 23 -4.65 14.41 12.04
CA SER A 23 -5.40 13.82 10.92
C SER A 23 -6.89 14.17 11.02
N TYR A 24 -7.49 14.02 12.19
CA TYR A 24 -8.89 14.38 12.40
C TYR A 24 -9.15 15.87 12.13
N LEU A 25 -8.29 16.75 12.65
CA LEU A 25 -8.41 18.20 12.43
C LEU A 25 -8.25 18.57 10.96
N LEU A 26 -7.31 17.96 10.25
CA LEU A 26 -7.12 18.17 8.81
C LEU A 26 -8.38 17.79 8.02
N PHE A 27 -8.97 16.61 8.29
CA PHE A 27 -10.22 16.22 7.64
C PHE A 27 -11.39 17.16 7.96
N ASN A 28 -11.46 17.70 9.17
CA ASN A 28 -12.50 18.67 9.55
C ASN A 28 -12.28 20.07 8.96
N ALA A 29 -11.03 20.43 8.62
CA ALA A 29 -10.68 21.72 8.03
C ALA A 29 -10.82 21.75 6.50
N MET A 30 -11.06 20.60 5.85
CA MET A 30 -11.23 20.56 4.40
C MET A 30 -12.52 21.26 3.99
N PRO A 31 -12.47 22.18 3.00
CA PRO A 31 -13.67 22.80 2.47
C PRO A 31 -14.57 21.75 1.80
N GLY A 32 -15.83 21.71 2.23
CA GLY A 32 -16.78 20.69 1.78
C GLY A 32 -16.89 19.51 2.73
N ASP A 33 -16.57 19.74 4.02
CA ASP A 33 -16.65 18.83 5.16
C ASP A 33 -16.99 17.37 4.76
N ALA A 34 -16.09 16.43 5.04
CA ALA A 34 -16.30 15.01 4.70
C ALA A 34 -17.68 14.51 5.16
N PHE A 35 -18.25 15.17 6.17
CA PHE A 35 -19.58 14.92 6.69
C PHE A 35 -20.70 15.54 5.86
N THR A 36 -20.47 16.67 5.20
CA THR A 36 -21.43 17.24 4.26
C THR A 36 -21.58 16.36 3.02
N SER A 37 -20.51 15.73 2.55
CA SER A 37 -20.58 14.75 1.46
C SER A 37 -21.35 13.48 1.84
N LEU A 38 -21.40 13.15 3.13
CA LEU A 38 -22.24 12.10 3.71
C LEU A 38 -23.72 12.45 3.61
N LEU A 39 -24.06 13.71 3.95
CA LEU A 39 -25.43 14.22 3.92
C LEU A 39 -26.01 14.24 2.51
N LEU A 40 -25.14 14.45 1.51
CA LEU A 40 -25.52 14.53 0.11
C LEU A 40 -25.51 13.18 -0.61
N ASN A 41 -25.19 12.08 0.09
CA ASN A 41 -25.20 10.75 -0.52
C ASN A 41 -26.60 10.13 -0.48
N PRO A 42 -27.33 10.07 -1.60
CA PRO A 42 -28.70 9.54 -1.64
C PRO A 42 -28.79 8.02 -1.38
N GLN A 43 -27.66 7.32 -1.32
CA GLN A 43 -27.61 5.87 -1.05
C GLN A 43 -27.57 5.54 0.45
N LEU A 44 -27.42 6.54 1.30
CA LEU A 44 -27.42 6.33 2.75
C LEU A 44 -28.82 6.36 3.31
N PRO A 45 -29.27 5.30 4.01
CA PRO A 45 -30.55 5.32 4.69
C PRO A 45 -30.53 6.35 5.84
N PRO A 46 -31.69 6.94 6.18
CA PRO A 46 -31.81 7.94 7.25
C PRO A 46 -31.20 7.50 8.59
N ASP A 47 -31.34 6.23 8.92
CA ASP A 47 -30.77 5.64 10.15
C ASP A 47 -29.24 5.68 10.18
N ALA A 48 -28.59 5.55 9.03
CA ALA A 48 -27.13 5.61 8.94
C ALA A 48 -26.62 7.02 9.22
N TYR A 49 -27.39 8.02 8.82
CA TYR A 49 -27.11 9.41 9.07
C TYR A 49 -27.14 9.73 10.59
N GLU A 50 -28.23 9.38 11.27
CA GLU A 50 -28.36 9.59 12.71
C GLU A 50 -27.28 8.86 13.50
N LYS A 51 -26.99 7.62 13.15
CA LYS A 51 -25.90 6.84 13.74
C LYS A 51 -24.54 7.50 13.57
N THR A 52 -24.29 8.10 12.40
CA THR A 52 -23.03 8.82 12.14
C THR A 52 -22.89 10.07 12.97
N ILE A 53 -23.95 10.89 13.04
CA ILE A 53 -23.96 12.09 13.90
C ILE A 53 -23.71 11.67 15.35
N ALA A 54 -24.41 10.64 15.81
CA ALA A 54 -24.25 10.13 17.16
C ALA A 54 -22.86 9.56 17.42
N LEU A 55 -22.26 8.84 16.48
CA LEU A 55 -20.94 8.21 16.63
C LEU A 55 -19.81 9.25 16.67
N TYR A 56 -19.82 10.19 15.73
CA TYR A 56 -18.76 11.20 15.60
C TYR A 56 -19.04 12.47 16.40
N GLY A 57 -20.26 12.63 16.95
CA GLY A 57 -20.66 13.79 17.71
C GLY A 57 -20.70 15.07 16.88
N LEU A 58 -21.21 14.99 15.63
CA LEU A 58 -21.20 16.10 14.67
C LEU A 58 -22.05 17.29 15.10
N ASP A 59 -22.96 17.04 16.00
CA ASP A 59 -23.79 18.02 16.69
C ASP A 59 -23.07 18.81 17.79
N LYS A 60 -21.84 18.40 18.14
CA LYS A 60 -21.07 18.94 19.28
C LYS A 60 -19.94 19.86 18.83
N PRO A 61 -19.41 20.71 19.73
CA PRO A 61 -18.25 21.55 19.45
C PRO A 61 -17.01 20.70 19.11
N LEU A 62 -16.07 21.29 18.34
CA LEU A 62 -14.90 20.59 17.79
C LEU A 62 -14.08 19.85 18.87
N SER A 63 -13.91 20.44 20.03
CA SER A 63 -13.17 19.84 21.15
C SER A 63 -13.77 18.52 21.63
N GLU A 64 -15.10 18.45 21.73
CA GLU A 64 -15.80 17.22 22.12
C GLU A 64 -15.76 16.16 21.02
N ARG A 65 -15.82 16.58 19.75
CA ARG A 65 -15.68 15.68 18.60
C ARG A 65 -14.32 14.98 18.59
N VAL A 66 -13.24 15.73 18.82
CA VAL A 66 -11.88 15.17 18.90
C VAL A 66 -11.77 14.13 20.02
N ILE A 67 -12.28 14.45 21.21
CA ILE A 67 -12.25 13.52 22.35
C ILE A 67 -13.04 12.25 22.00
N LYS A 68 -14.21 12.39 21.41
CA LYS A 68 -15.07 11.27 21.02
C LYS A 68 -14.42 10.40 19.94
N TYR A 69 -13.78 11.03 18.93
CA TYR A 69 -13.02 10.33 17.91
C TYR A 69 -11.90 9.48 18.50
N VAL A 70 -11.13 10.03 19.42
CA VAL A 70 -10.06 9.31 20.11
C VAL A 70 -10.62 8.16 20.95
N GLN A 71 -11.70 8.37 21.67
CA GLN A 71 -12.36 7.32 22.45
C GLN A 71 -12.87 6.17 21.57
N ASN A 72 -13.52 6.48 20.46
CA ASN A 72 -14.02 5.48 19.52
C ASN A 72 -12.88 4.74 18.84
N PHE A 73 -11.78 5.44 18.52
CA PHE A 73 -10.58 4.81 17.98
C PHE A 73 -10.05 3.71 18.90
N PHE A 74 -9.92 3.97 20.20
CA PHE A 74 -9.43 2.96 21.16
C PHE A 74 -10.46 1.85 21.45
N LYS A 75 -11.74 2.09 21.22
CA LYS A 75 -12.80 1.06 21.27
C LYS A 75 -12.85 0.19 20.02
N GLY A 76 -12.13 0.59 18.96
CA GLY A 76 -12.22 -0.07 17.66
C GLY A 76 -13.51 0.21 16.90
N ASP A 77 -14.26 1.22 17.32
CA ASP A 77 -15.50 1.63 16.67
C ASP A 77 -15.22 2.75 15.64
N PHE A 78 -15.03 2.35 14.40
CA PHE A 78 -14.76 3.25 13.27
C PHE A 78 -16.00 3.55 12.43
N GLY A 79 -17.18 3.14 12.90
CA GLY A 79 -18.42 3.32 12.15
C GLY A 79 -18.46 2.52 10.86
N PHE A 80 -19.01 3.11 9.81
CA PHE A 80 -19.11 2.49 8.49
C PHE A 80 -18.46 3.36 7.41
N SER A 81 -18.09 2.71 6.31
CA SER A 81 -17.47 3.38 5.18
C SER A 81 -18.51 4.11 4.34
N TYR A 82 -18.31 5.39 4.09
CA TYR A 82 -19.20 6.20 3.24
C TYR A 82 -19.30 5.70 1.80
N ARG A 83 -18.19 5.16 1.30
CA ARG A 83 -18.09 4.69 -0.09
C ARG A 83 -18.58 3.26 -0.27
N TYR A 84 -18.53 2.45 0.78
CA TYR A 84 -18.83 1.02 0.74
C TYR A 84 -19.85 0.63 1.79
N TYR A 85 -20.85 1.52 2.01
CA TYR A 85 -21.94 1.21 2.92
C TYR A 85 -22.59 -0.15 2.57
N PRO A 86 -22.95 -1.01 3.53
CA PRO A 86 -22.87 -0.85 4.99
C PRO A 86 -21.56 -1.36 5.64
N LYS A 87 -20.51 -1.65 4.88
CA LYS A 87 -19.28 -2.24 5.40
C LYS A 87 -18.54 -1.30 6.36
N SER A 88 -18.03 -1.86 7.46
CA SER A 88 -17.17 -1.13 8.38
C SER A 88 -15.75 -0.95 7.80
N PRO A 89 -15.00 0.10 8.21
CA PRO A 89 -13.59 0.27 7.83
C PRO A 89 -12.72 -0.93 8.20
N ILE A 90 -12.98 -1.59 9.32
CA ILE A 90 -12.24 -2.79 9.76
C ILE A 90 -12.47 -3.96 8.79
N GLU A 91 -13.71 -4.18 8.38
CA GLU A 91 -14.03 -5.22 7.39
C GLU A 91 -13.33 -4.98 6.06
N LEU A 92 -13.31 -3.72 5.60
CA LEU A 92 -12.60 -3.33 4.37
C LEU A 92 -11.09 -3.52 4.48
N ILE A 93 -10.52 -3.21 5.65
CA ILE A 93 -9.09 -3.45 5.91
C ILE A 93 -8.82 -4.96 5.93
N ALA A 94 -9.61 -5.73 6.66
CA ALA A 94 -9.45 -7.19 6.75
C ALA A 94 -9.57 -7.87 5.38
N GLU A 95 -10.45 -7.39 4.51
CA GLU A 95 -10.61 -7.89 3.14
C GLU A 95 -9.40 -7.56 2.23
N ARG A 96 -8.79 -6.37 2.41
CA ARG A 96 -7.71 -5.88 1.53
C ARG A 96 -6.32 -6.18 2.06
N LEU A 97 -6.15 -6.25 3.37
CA LEU A 97 -4.86 -6.42 4.03
C LEU A 97 -4.10 -7.68 3.58
N PRO A 98 -4.73 -8.88 3.50
CA PRO A 98 -4.03 -10.10 3.07
C PRO A 98 -3.41 -9.96 1.68
N ARG A 99 -4.13 -9.35 0.74
CA ARG A 99 -3.65 -9.11 -0.64
C ARG A 99 -2.47 -8.16 -0.67
N THR A 100 -2.55 -7.10 0.10
CA THR A 100 -1.48 -6.10 0.23
C THR A 100 -0.24 -6.73 0.85
N LEU A 101 -0.40 -7.46 1.96
CA LEU A 101 0.71 -8.13 2.64
C LEU A 101 1.39 -9.17 1.74
N MET A 102 0.62 -9.97 1.00
CA MET A 102 1.14 -10.96 0.07
C MET A 102 1.96 -10.30 -1.04
N LEU A 103 1.44 -9.23 -1.66
CA LEU A 103 2.14 -8.48 -2.70
C LEU A 103 3.43 -7.86 -2.15
N PHE A 104 3.37 -7.18 -1.01
CA PHE A 104 4.54 -6.57 -0.38
C PHE A 104 5.58 -7.59 0.06
N ALA A 105 5.16 -8.72 0.65
CA ALA A 105 6.08 -9.79 1.04
C ALA A 105 6.83 -10.33 -0.19
N LEU A 106 6.11 -10.62 -1.27
CA LEU A 106 6.69 -11.12 -2.51
C LEU A 106 7.71 -10.12 -3.10
N VAL A 107 7.31 -8.86 -3.23
CA VAL A 107 8.18 -7.79 -3.76
C VAL A 107 9.43 -7.61 -2.90
N ASN A 108 9.29 -7.64 -1.57
CA ASN A 108 10.44 -7.51 -0.67
C ASN A 108 11.40 -8.69 -0.78
N ILE A 109 10.91 -9.93 -0.84
CA ILE A 109 11.74 -11.12 -1.01
C ILE A 109 12.53 -11.03 -2.32
N ILE A 110 11.86 -10.69 -3.41
CA ILE A 110 12.48 -10.56 -4.74
C ILE A 110 13.52 -9.43 -4.74
N SER A 111 13.16 -8.26 -4.20
CA SER A 111 14.05 -7.11 -4.12
C SER A 111 15.30 -7.39 -3.28
N PHE A 112 15.14 -8.07 -2.15
CA PHE A 112 16.26 -8.49 -1.30
C PHE A 112 17.18 -9.46 -2.06
N TYR A 113 16.62 -10.48 -2.70
CA TYR A 113 17.39 -11.48 -3.43
C TYR A 113 18.13 -10.86 -4.63
N THR A 114 17.44 -10.05 -5.44
CA THR A 114 18.05 -9.37 -6.58
C THR A 114 19.12 -8.36 -6.13
N GLY A 115 18.86 -7.61 -5.08
CA GLY A 115 19.82 -6.67 -4.49
C GLY A 115 21.09 -7.39 -3.99
N PHE A 116 20.93 -8.53 -3.34
CA PHE A 116 22.03 -9.37 -2.88
C PHE A 116 22.87 -9.89 -4.06
N LEU A 117 22.24 -10.39 -5.12
CA LEU A 117 22.94 -10.88 -6.32
C LEU A 117 23.71 -9.75 -7.03
N VAL A 118 23.07 -8.61 -7.24
CA VAL A 118 23.71 -7.42 -7.87
C VAL A 118 24.87 -6.93 -7.00
N GLY A 119 24.69 -6.85 -5.68
CA GLY A 119 25.74 -6.46 -4.75
C GLY A 119 26.93 -7.42 -4.78
N LYS A 120 26.70 -8.74 -4.85
CA LYS A 120 27.74 -9.75 -5.00
C LYS A 120 28.55 -9.53 -6.28
N ILE A 121 27.86 -9.29 -7.41
CA ILE A 121 28.51 -9.05 -8.71
C ILE A 121 29.36 -7.78 -8.66
N LEU A 122 28.83 -6.70 -8.09
CA LEU A 122 29.56 -5.44 -7.92
C LEU A 122 30.83 -5.62 -7.08
N ALA A 123 30.72 -6.34 -5.95
CA ALA A 123 31.85 -6.62 -5.07
C ALA A 123 32.95 -7.44 -5.78
N TRP A 124 32.57 -8.41 -6.60
CA TRP A 124 33.51 -9.28 -7.32
C TRP A 124 34.22 -8.57 -8.48
N ARG A 125 33.56 -7.60 -9.09
CA ARG A 125 34.06 -6.87 -10.28
C ARG A 125 34.54 -5.46 -9.99
N ARG A 126 35.03 -5.25 -8.80
CA ARG A 126 35.55 -3.95 -8.36
C ARG A 126 36.63 -3.41 -9.30
N GLY A 127 36.48 -2.16 -9.75
CA GLY A 127 37.39 -1.51 -10.72
C GLY A 127 37.04 -1.80 -12.20
N SER A 128 36.01 -2.59 -12.49
CA SER A 128 35.61 -2.91 -13.87
C SER A 128 34.65 -1.88 -14.47
N LYS A 129 34.55 -1.85 -15.81
CA LYS A 129 33.54 -1.05 -16.52
C LYS A 129 32.12 -1.48 -16.14
N SER A 130 31.91 -2.77 -15.82
CA SER A 130 30.63 -3.31 -15.36
C SER A 130 30.18 -2.72 -14.04
N GLU A 131 31.09 -2.49 -13.10
CA GLU A 131 30.81 -1.82 -11.84
C GLU A 131 30.30 -0.39 -12.08
N THR A 132 30.98 0.36 -12.94
CA THR A 132 30.57 1.73 -13.28
C THR A 132 29.16 1.77 -13.88
N TRP A 133 28.88 0.90 -14.85
CA TRP A 133 27.54 0.84 -15.48
C TRP A 133 26.44 0.40 -14.54
N LEU A 134 26.69 -0.61 -13.69
CA LEU A 134 25.71 -1.07 -12.70
C LEU A 134 25.47 -0.02 -11.60
N THR A 135 26.51 0.65 -11.16
CA THR A 135 26.37 1.75 -10.19
C THR A 135 25.59 2.91 -10.80
N LEU A 136 25.92 3.31 -12.04
CA LEU A 136 25.17 4.35 -12.74
C LEU A 136 23.69 3.97 -12.91
N ALA A 137 23.40 2.74 -13.33
CA ALA A 137 22.03 2.23 -13.46
C ALA A 137 21.28 2.23 -12.12
N SER A 138 21.95 1.87 -11.02
CA SER A 138 21.38 1.90 -9.68
C SER A 138 21.03 3.32 -9.24
N VAL A 139 21.94 4.28 -9.47
CA VAL A 139 21.72 5.70 -9.15
C VAL A 139 20.58 6.27 -10.00
N LEU A 140 20.56 5.97 -11.30
CA LEU A 140 19.48 6.40 -12.19
C LEU A 140 18.13 5.81 -11.74
N SER A 141 18.10 4.53 -11.38
CA SER A 141 16.90 3.87 -10.88
C SER A 141 16.37 4.51 -9.59
N TYR A 142 17.26 4.94 -8.71
CA TYR A 142 16.89 5.65 -7.48
C TYR A 142 16.36 7.07 -7.75
N THR A 143 16.86 7.73 -8.80
CA THR A 143 16.47 9.10 -9.16
C THR A 143 15.14 9.18 -9.93
N VAL A 144 14.72 8.06 -10.53
CA VAL A 144 13.45 8.02 -11.29
C VAL A 144 12.26 8.28 -10.37
N PHE A 145 11.38 9.17 -10.80
CA PHE A 145 10.14 9.44 -10.11
C PHE A 145 9.20 8.22 -10.16
N TYR A 146 9.12 7.48 -9.06
CA TYR A 146 8.39 6.21 -8.96
C TYR A 146 6.97 6.22 -9.53
N PRO A 147 6.12 7.22 -9.25
CA PRO A 147 4.75 7.22 -9.78
C PRO A 147 4.72 7.25 -11.30
N TRP A 148 5.60 8.01 -11.96
CA TRP A 148 5.69 8.06 -13.41
C TRP A 148 6.15 6.72 -13.98
N PHE A 149 7.18 6.12 -13.40
CA PHE A 149 7.68 4.82 -13.82
C PHE A 149 6.63 3.72 -13.64
N ALA A 150 5.89 3.75 -12.52
CA ALA A 150 4.78 2.82 -12.28
C ALA A 150 3.69 2.94 -13.35
N LEU A 151 3.33 4.17 -13.77
CA LEU A 151 2.36 4.38 -14.85
C LEU A 151 2.87 3.86 -16.20
N LEU A 152 4.16 4.05 -16.51
CA LEU A 152 4.76 3.47 -17.72
C LEU A 152 4.73 1.94 -17.70
N MET A 153 5.07 1.32 -16.57
CA MET A 153 5.01 -0.14 -16.42
C MET A 153 3.57 -0.66 -16.54
N LEU A 154 2.63 0.05 -15.93
CA LEU A 154 1.20 -0.28 -16.05
C LEU A 154 0.71 -0.17 -17.50
N TRP A 155 1.10 0.90 -18.19
CA TRP A 155 0.76 1.07 -19.60
C TRP A 155 1.37 -0.05 -20.47
N PHE A 156 2.65 -0.36 -20.28
CA PHE A 156 3.35 -1.34 -21.10
C PHE A 156 2.86 -2.76 -20.81
N PHE A 157 2.94 -3.21 -19.56
CA PHE A 157 2.61 -4.57 -19.18
C PHE A 157 1.10 -4.81 -19.00
N GLY A 158 0.36 -3.79 -18.54
CA GLY A 158 -1.08 -3.90 -18.35
C GLY A 158 -1.85 -3.67 -19.63
N TYR A 159 -1.64 -2.53 -20.29
CA TYR A 159 -2.43 -2.15 -21.46
C TYR A 159 -1.89 -2.79 -22.75
N LYS A 160 -0.59 -2.62 -23.06
CA LYS A 160 -0.03 -3.06 -24.34
C LYS A 160 0.17 -4.57 -24.42
N MET A 161 0.65 -5.20 -23.36
CA MET A 161 0.89 -6.65 -23.32
C MET A 161 -0.30 -7.46 -22.75
N GLY A 162 -1.21 -6.82 -22.01
CA GLY A 162 -2.35 -7.50 -21.39
C GLY A 162 -1.98 -8.52 -20.30
N TRP A 163 -0.77 -8.43 -19.74
CA TRP A 163 -0.28 -9.39 -18.76
C TRP A 163 -0.91 -9.21 -17.39
N PHE A 164 -1.19 -7.97 -17.03
CA PHE A 164 -1.73 -7.60 -15.72
C PHE A 164 -2.97 -6.73 -15.86
N PRO A 165 -3.92 -6.80 -14.93
CA PRO A 165 -5.09 -5.94 -14.93
C PRO A 165 -4.72 -4.48 -14.62
N ILE A 166 -5.36 -3.55 -15.33
CA ILE A 166 -5.15 -2.11 -15.15
C ILE A 166 -5.96 -1.64 -13.92
N GLY A 167 -5.27 -1.20 -12.87
CA GLY A 167 -5.89 -0.53 -11.72
C GLY A 167 -6.63 -1.40 -10.71
N LYS A 168 -6.67 -2.73 -10.88
CA LYS A 168 -7.23 -3.69 -9.91
C LYS A 168 -6.27 -4.85 -9.68
N PHE A 169 -6.42 -5.53 -8.54
CA PHE A 169 -5.59 -6.69 -8.24
C PHE A 169 -5.89 -7.89 -9.16
N LEU A 170 -7.14 -8.03 -9.58
CA LEU A 170 -7.64 -9.08 -10.46
C LEU A 170 -8.58 -8.51 -11.53
N TYR A 171 -8.81 -9.25 -12.62
CA TYR A 171 -9.81 -8.89 -13.62
C TYR A 171 -11.20 -8.89 -13.01
N PRO A 172 -12.01 -7.82 -13.18
CA PRO A 172 -13.34 -7.73 -12.57
C PRO A 172 -14.28 -8.87 -12.95
N GLU A 173 -14.16 -9.37 -14.16
CA GLU A 173 -14.97 -10.46 -14.72
C GLU A 173 -14.75 -11.79 -13.99
N LYS A 174 -13.55 -12.01 -13.45
CA LYS A 174 -13.19 -13.22 -12.69
C LYS A 174 -13.36 -13.07 -11.18
N TRP A 175 -13.69 -11.85 -10.74
CA TRP A 175 -13.75 -11.48 -9.32
C TRP A 175 -15.16 -11.47 -8.73
N TYR A 176 -16.20 -11.45 -9.59
CA TYR A 176 -17.57 -11.15 -9.15
C TYR A 176 -18.16 -12.21 -8.22
N ASP A 177 -17.78 -13.49 -8.38
CA ASP A 177 -18.35 -14.60 -7.64
C ASP A 177 -17.45 -15.20 -6.55
N ALA A 178 -16.16 -14.88 -6.51
CA ALA A 178 -15.24 -15.42 -5.51
C ALA A 178 -14.20 -14.38 -5.06
N PRO A 179 -14.31 -13.84 -3.85
CA PRO A 179 -13.40 -12.82 -3.33
C PRO A 179 -11.95 -13.30 -3.20
N PHE A 180 -11.71 -14.60 -3.22
CA PHE A 180 -10.38 -15.22 -3.17
C PHE A 180 -10.36 -16.51 -3.98
N ASP A 181 -10.40 -16.40 -5.31
CA ASP A 181 -10.15 -17.55 -6.17
C ASP A 181 -8.64 -17.86 -6.14
N SER A 182 -8.30 -18.95 -5.45
CA SER A 182 -6.93 -19.44 -5.29
C SER A 182 -6.21 -19.59 -6.62
N ASP A 183 -6.92 -20.03 -7.67
CA ASP A 183 -6.34 -20.30 -8.98
C ASP A 183 -5.94 -19.01 -9.71
N VAL A 184 -6.73 -17.94 -9.56
CA VAL A 184 -6.41 -16.65 -10.19
C VAL A 184 -5.26 -15.96 -9.47
N VAL A 185 -5.21 -16.03 -8.14
CA VAL A 185 -4.07 -15.55 -7.34
C VAL A 185 -2.82 -16.33 -7.68
N PHE A 186 -2.93 -17.66 -7.77
CA PHE A 186 -1.83 -18.55 -8.13
C PHE A 186 -1.30 -18.29 -9.54
N MET A 187 -2.18 -18.11 -10.53
CA MET A 187 -1.79 -17.76 -11.90
C MET A 187 -1.07 -16.40 -11.98
N MET A 188 -1.50 -15.39 -11.20
CA MET A 188 -0.79 -14.12 -11.13
C MET A 188 0.58 -14.25 -10.46
N MET A 189 0.68 -15.03 -9.38
CA MET A 189 1.95 -15.31 -8.73
C MET A 189 2.91 -16.03 -9.68
N ILE A 190 2.44 -17.00 -10.46
CA ILE A 190 3.25 -17.69 -11.47
C ILE A 190 3.74 -16.71 -12.53
N LYS A 191 2.87 -15.87 -13.12
CA LYS A 191 3.28 -14.88 -14.13
C LYS A 191 4.35 -13.95 -13.57
N PHE A 192 4.16 -13.46 -12.35
CA PHE A 192 5.13 -12.58 -11.69
C PHE A 192 6.45 -13.30 -11.41
N THR A 193 6.39 -14.53 -10.89
CA THR A 193 7.56 -15.37 -10.62
C THR A 193 8.33 -15.69 -11.91
N VAL A 194 7.63 -15.98 -13.01
CA VAL A 194 8.23 -16.24 -14.32
C VAL A 194 8.97 -15.00 -14.83
N VAL A 195 8.36 -13.82 -14.76
CA VAL A 195 9.00 -12.56 -15.17
C VAL A 195 10.28 -12.30 -14.38
N VAL A 196 10.21 -12.47 -13.06
CA VAL A 196 11.39 -12.29 -12.19
C VAL A 196 12.45 -13.33 -12.47
N SER A 197 12.07 -14.60 -12.67
CA SER A 197 12.99 -15.67 -13.02
C SER A 197 13.68 -15.43 -14.36
N ILE A 198 12.97 -14.88 -15.35
CA ILE A 198 13.55 -14.48 -16.64
C ILE A 198 14.58 -13.36 -16.43
N ILE A 199 14.26 -12.34 -15.64
CA ILE A 199 15.19 -11.23 -15.32
C ILE A 199 16.43 -11.77 -14.61
N GLN A 200 16.26 -12.68 -13.65
CA GLN A 200 17.37 -13.32 -12.95
C GLN A 200 18.21 -14.20 -13.88
N PHE A 201 17.57 -14.94 -14.79
CA PHE A 201 18.26 -15.77 -15.76
C PHE A 201 19.06 -14.93 -16.76
N ILE A 202 18.51 -13.81 -17.23
CA ILE A 202 19.22 -12.84 -18.06
C ILE A 202 20.43 -12.26 -17.31
N ALA A 203 20.24 -11.85 -16.05
CA ALA A 203 21.32 -11.38 -15.21
C ALA A 203 22.41 -12.44 -15.00
N TYR A 204 22.03 -13.71 -14.80
CA TYR A 204 22.96 -14.83 -14.69
C TYR A 204 23.73 -15.09 -15.99
N LEU A 205 23.07 -15.09 -17.15
CA LEU A 205 23.73 -15.24 -18.45
C LEU A 205 24.72 -14.10 -18.72
N PHE A 206 24.35 -12.87 -18.34
CA PHE A 206 25.24 -11.71 -18.45
C PHE A 206 26.48 -11.86 -17.57
N THR A 207 26.35 -12.44 -16.38
CA THR A 207 27.48 -12.68 -15.48
C THR A 207 28.38 -13.82 -15.96
N ARG A 208 27.80 -14.89 -16.49
CA ARG A 208 28.53 -16.05 -17.00
C ARG A 208 29.37 -15.74 -18.24
N ASN A 209 28.83 -14.99 -19.21
CA ASN A 209 29.55 -14.60 -20.44
C ASN A 209 30.68 -13.61 -20.22
N ILE A 210 30.87 -13.11 -19.00
CA ILE A 210 31.93 -12.19 -18.66
C ILE A 210 33.07 -12.93 -17.91
N GLU A 211 32.85 -14.21 -17.52
CA GLU A 211 33.87 -15.09 -16.91
C GLU A 211 34.71 -15.86 -17.95
N SER A 212 34.30 -15.87 -19.20
CA SER A 212 35.05 -16.39 -20.35
C SER A 212 35.80 -15.29 -21.08
#